data_b15034a5602b80113a29e8e78590c079
#
_entry.id   b15034a5602b80113a29e8e78590c079
#
_cell.length_a   1.000
_cell.length_b   1.000
_cell.length_c   1.000
_cell.angle_alpha   90.00
_cell.angle_beta   90.00
_cell.angle_gamma   90.00
#
_symmetry.space_group_name_H-M   'P 1'
#
loop_
_entity.id
_entity.type
_entity.pdbx_description
1 polymer ?
#
loop_
_entity_poly.entity_id
_entity_poly.type
_entity_poly.pdbx_seq_one_letter_code
_entity_poly.pdbx_strand_id
1 'polypeptide(L)'
;MPASVGTAIHNTVEDLCNLDISDRDGDEVGWLHSTARDVLERNWKAERKEFMGTPRHPKWKAEMFGKANDGLVGALGFLFEKAGLPKLGLPDVSIRVWRQVQGIVLETEATLESDCGRLMGRLDLLILDPDREEEAGWIVADLKTGRPPRSELDAKVRRQLLFYRDLMKQRSPEHKSIVAEGWYSSNETVYAADGPSIVEEAIQAWESMEITETPFQATPSEAACSFCDWKAWCPNWWVSRSEGLLDGGGTFRDEVTKLVRIDRDSGAALFERATPIDQEGALTGSDDRFGAILKGQALEQIKQFEQDELEGFLFLGSVRVQGSIVHMGDWSEVLPWSPILKSASD
;
A
#
# COMPACT_ATOMS: atom_id res chain seq x y z
N MET A 1 2.94 4.37 -4.84
CA MET A 1 4.41 4.45 -4.57
C MET A 1 4.82 4.18 -3.11
N PRO A 2 4.32 4.84 -2.04
CA PRO A 2 4.73 4.47 -0.67
C PRO A 2 4.45 3.00 -0.33
N ALA A 3 3.29 2.47 -0.71
CA ALA A 3 2.96 1.06 -0.54
C ALA A 3 3.98 0.14 -1.25
N SER A 4 4.27 0.39 -2.53
CA SER A 4 5.23 -0.40 -3.31
C SER A 4 6.65 -0.37 -2.71
N VAL A 5 7.07 0.75 -2.08
CA VAL A 5 8.32 0.83 -1.32
C VAL A 5 8.27 -0.15 -0.15
N GLY A 6 7.17 -0.14 0.60
CA GLY A 6 6.95 -1.05 1.72
C GLY A 6 7.01 -2.52 1.28
N THR A 7 6.20 -2.89 0.28
CA THR A 7 6.15 -4.26 -0.24
C THR A 7 7.53 -4.76 -0.69
N ALA A 8 8.29 -3.93 -1.42
CA ALA A 8 9.63 -4.32 -1.84
C ALA A 8 10.58 -4.59 -0.66
N ILE A 9 10.46 -3.81 0.44
CA ILE A 9 11.25 -4.02 1.65
C ILE A 9 10.83 -5.31 2.35
N HIS A 10 9.52 -5.54 2.59
CA HIS A 10 8.99 -6.73 3.24
C HIS A 10 9.43 -8.00 2.50
N ASN A 11 9.18 -8.08 1.19
CA ASN A 11 9.60 -9.20 0.36
C ASN A 11 11.13 -9.41 0.41
N THR A 12 11.91 -8.34 0.53
CA THR A 12 13.37 -8.46 0.61
C THR A 12 13.82 -8.98 1.96
N VAL A 13 13.20 -8.55 3.06
CA VAL A 13 13.48 -9.08 4.40
C VAL A 13 13.12 -10.56 4.47
N GLU A 14 11.95 -10.95 3.96
CA GLU A 14 11.52 -12.35 3.85
C GLU A 14 12.54 -13.20 3.08
N ASP A 15 12.89 -12.77 1.86
CA ASP A 15 13.85 -13.47 1.02
C ASP A 15 15.22 -13.66 1.71
N LEU A 16 15.70 -12.63 2.40
CA LEU A 16 17.00 -12.70 3.11
C LEU A 16 16.92 -13.60 4.34
N CYS A 17 15.84 -13.57 5.11
CA CYS A 17 15.64 -14.45 6.25
C CYS A 17 15.56 -15.92 5.82
N ASN A 18 14.97 -16.21 4.66
CA ASN A 18 14.81 -17.57 4.13
C ASN A 18 15.94 -18.02 3.20
N LEU A 19 16.98 -17.18 3.03
CA LEU A 19 18.09 -17.52 2.14
C LEU A 19 18.88 -18.73 2.65
N ASP A 20 19.03 -19.75 1.81
CA ASP A 20 19.92 -20.88 2.12
C ASP A 20 21.37 -20.46 2.01
N ILE A 21 22.05 -20.50 3.16
CA ILE A 21 23.48 -20.19 3.32
C ILE A 21 24.24 -21.32 3.99
N SER A 22 23.66 -22.53 4.01
CA SER A 22 24.23 -23.70 4.71
C SER A 22 25.65 -24.06 4.23
N ASP A 23 25.87 -23.98 2.92
CA ASP A 23 27.14 -24.39 2.28
C ASP A 23 28.21 -23.27 2.24
N ARG A 24 27.94 -22.08 2.79
CA ARG A 24 28.86 -20.94 2.73
C ARG A 24 29.82 -20.93 3.90
N ASP A 25 31.02 -20.37 3.69
CA ASP A 25 32.01 -20.18 4.74
C ASP A 25 31.51 -19.19 5.81
N GLY A 26 31.55 -19.59 7.08
CA GLY A 26 31.08 -18.78 8.20
C GLY A 26 31.79 -17.43 8.35
N ASP A 27 33.05 -17.31 7.92
CA ASP A 27 33.83 -16.08 8.04
C ASP A 27 33.73 -15.17 6.79
N GLU A 28 33.03 -15.59 5.77
CA GLU A 28 32.78 -14.80 4.56
C GLU A 28 32.04 -13.51 4.89
N VAL A 29 32.59 -12.34 4.51
CA VAL A 29 32.02 -10.99 4.68
C VAL A 29 31.79 -10.32 3.33
N GLY A 30 31.08 -9.17 3.31
CA GLY A 30 30.77 -8.41 2.10
C GLY A 30 29.60 -8.98 1.29
N TRP A 31 29.23 -10.20 1.52
CA TRP A 31 28.19 -10.92 0.78
C TRP A 31 26.77 -10.35 1.03
N LEU A 32 26.47 -9.98 2.29
CA LEU A 32 25.11 -9.51 2.63
C LEU A 32 24.78 -8.21 1.92
N HIS A 33 25.74 -7.30 1.81
CA HIS A 33 25.55 -6.03 1.11
C HIS A 33 25.17 -6.23 -0.36
N SER A 34 25.91 -7.08 -1.08
CA SER A 34 25.62 -7.37 -2.49
C SER A 34 24.30 -8.14 -2.64
N THR A 35 24.08 -9.17 -1.84
CA THR A 35 22.88 -10.00 -1.88
C THR A 35 21.63 -9.19 -1.54
N ALA A 36 21.66 -8.39 -0.48
CA ALA A 36 20.52 -7.54 -0.09
C ALA A 36 20.15 -6.54 -1.19
N ARG A 37 21.16 -5.97 -1.85
CA ARG A 37 20.94 -5.07 -2.98
C ARG A 37 20.31 -5.80 -4.18
N ASP A 38 20.84 -6.95 -4.56
CA ASP A 38 20.35 -7.72 -5.72
C ASP A 38 18.92 -8.20 -5.47
N VAL A 39 18.60 -8.65 -4.26
CA VAL A 39 17.26 -9.07 -3.85
C VAL A 39 16.31 -7.87 -3.87
N LEU A 40 16.71 -6.74 -3.31
CA LEU A 40 15.90 -5.52 -3.32
C LEU A 40 15.64 -5.03 -4.77
N GLU A 41 16.64 -5.05 -5.64
CA GLU A 41 16.47 -4.68 -7.04
C GLU A 41 15.49 -5.60 -7.78
N ARG A 42 15.52 -6.90 -7.49
CA ARG A 42 14.57 -7.87 -8.05
C ARG A 42 13.15 -7.56 -7.60
N ASN A 43 12.92 -7.40 -6.28
CA ASN A 43 11.61 -7.10 -5.71
C ASN A 43 11.10 -5.72 -6.15
N TRP A 44 11.97 -4.73 -6.27
CA TRP A 44 11.66 -3.41 -6.81
C TRP A 44 11.17 -3.45 -8.28
N LYS A 45 11.79 -4.30 -9.10
CA LYS A 45 11.36 -4.50 -10.50
C LYS A 45 10.01 -5.20 -10.58
N ALA A 46 9.74 -6.16 -9.68
CA ALA A 46 8.44 -6.83 -9.60
C ALA A 46 7.34 -5.83 -9.21
N GLU A 47 7.56 -5.06 -8.16
CA GLU A 47 6.65 -4.00 -7.73
C GLU A 47 6.39 -2.94 -8.80
N ARG A 48 7.43 -2.58 -9.56
CA ARG A 48 7.25 -1.66 -10.70
C ARG A 48 6.29 -2.23 -11.74
N LYS A 49 6.42 -3.52 -12.06
CA LYS A 49 5.56 -4.17 -13.06
C LYS A 49 4.10 -4.15 -12.62
N GLU A 50 3.84 -4.46 -11.34
CA GLU A 50 2.51 -4.45 -10.77
C GLU A 50 1.93 -3.04 -10.72
N PHE A 51 2.69 -2.08 -10.17
CA PHE A 51 2.30 -0.68 -10.09
C PHE A 51 1.93 -0.07 -11.45
N MET A 52 2.72 -0.34 -12.49
CA MET A 52 2.47 0.15 -13.85
C MET A 52 1.25 -0.54 -14.50
N GLY A 53 0.81 -1.67 -13.97
CA GLY A 53 -0.43 -2.35 -14.37
C GLY A 53 -1.68 -1.73 -13.78
N THR A 54 -1.58 -0.83 -12.78
CA THR A 54 -2.74 -0.16 -12.19
C THR A 54 -3.15 1.05 -13.02
N PRO A 55 -4.47 1.28 -13.22
CA PRO A 55 -4.95 2.32 -14.12
C PRO A 55 -4.57 3.75 -13.70
N ARG A 56 -4.41 4.00 -12.41
CA ARG A 56 -4.20 5.34 -11.84
C ARG A 56 -2.76 5.73 -11.57
N HIS A 57 -1.80 4.82 -11.74
CA HIS A 57 -0.40 5.05 -11.42
C HIS A 57 0.51 4.82 -12.64
N PRO A 58 0.37 5.61 -13.73
CA PRO A 58 1.14 5.38 -14.96
C PRO A 58 2.62 5.71 -14.80
N LYS A 59 3.00 6.52 -13.78
CA LYS A 59 4.37 7.00 -13.59
C LYS A 59 5.04 6.42 -12.36
N TRP A 60 5.97 5.51 -12.59
CA TRP A 60 6.85 4.98 -11.55
C TRP A 60 7.94 6.00 -11.17
N LYS A 61 8.20 6.16 -9.87
CA LYS A 61 9.22 7.06 -9.34
C LYS A 61 10.48 6.27 -8.97
N ALA A 62 11.41 6.16 -9.93
CA ALA A 62 12.64 5.38 -9.75
C ALA A 62 13.52 5.91 -8.61
N GLU A 63 13.48 7.21 -8.34
CA GLU A 63 14.20 7.87 -7.25
C GLU A 63 13.81 7.38 -5.84
N MET A 64 12.66 6.73 -5.72
CA MET A 64 12.23 6.13 -4.44
C MET A 64 13.01 4.87 -4.07
N PHE A 65 13.83 4.32 -4.98
CA PHE A 65 14.69 3.16 -4.68
C PHE A 65 15.67 3.45 -3.52
N GLY A 66 16.21 4.67 -3.43
CA GLY A 66 17.04 5.07 -2.31
C GLY A 66 16.33 4.93 -0.97
N LYS A 67 15.05 5.36 -0.89
CA LYS A 67 14.24 5.18 0.32
C LYS A 67 13.96 3.71 0.63
N ALA A 68 13.79 2.87 -0.38
CA ALA A 68 13.63 1.43 -0.18
C ALA A 68 14.90 0.81 0.41
N ASN A 69 16.07 1.21 -0.08
CA ASN A 69 17.36 0.77 0.45
C ASN A 69 17.56 1.20 1.92
N ASP A 70 17.30 2.49 2.22
CA ASP A 70 17.43 3.00 3.60
C ASP A 70 16.45 2.29 4.55
N GLY A 71 15.21 2.07 4.10
CA GLY A 71 14.21 1.31 4.87
C GLY A 71 14.59 -0.15 5.09
N LEU A 72 15.24 -0.80 4.11
CA LEU A 72 15.76 -2.16 4.25
C LEU A 72 16.88 -2.21 5.31
N VAL A 73 17.84 -1.26 5.24
CA VAL A 73 18.93 -1.18 6.24
C VAL A 73 18.37 -1.02 7.64
N GLY A 74 17.37 -0.15 7.83
CA GLY A 74 16.69 0.02 9.12
C GLY A 74 15.98 -1.26 9.58
N ALA A 75 15.30 -1.98 8.67
CA ALA A 75 14.64 -3.24 8.98
C ALA A 75 15.61 -4.33 9.43
N LEU A 76 16.74 -4.47 8.72
CA LEU A 76 17.79 -5.42 9.09
C LEU A 76 18.45 -5.05 10.43
N GLY A 77 18.53 -3.74 10.75
CA GLY A 77 19.01 -3.25 12.04
C GLY A 77 18.23 -3.82 13.22
N PHE A 78 16.91 -3.92 13.14
CA PHE A 78 16.08 -4.55 14.18
C PHE A 78 16.41 -6.04 14.36
N LEU A 79 16.61 -6.77 13.26
CA LEU A 79 16.97 -8.18 13.33
C LEU A 79 18.32 -8.39 14.03
N PHE A 80 19.33 -7.54 13.76
CA PHE A 80 20.60 -7.57 14.47
C PHE A 80 20.42 -7.29 15.97
N GLU A 81 19.67 -6.24 16.31
CA GLU A 81 19.38 -5.88 17.70
C GLU A 81 18.70 -7.03 18.45
N LYS A 82 17.66 -7.62 17.87
CA LYS A 82 16.94 -8.75 18.48
C LYS A 82 17.79 -10.03 18.56
N ALA A 83 18.77 -10.20 17.67
CA ALA A 83 19.74 -11.29 17.78
C ALA A 83 20.86 -11.02 18.82
N GLY A 84 20.79 -9.90 19.56
CA GLY A 84 21.83 -9.52 20.53
C GLY A 84 23.15 -9.13 19.87
N LEU A 85 23.12 -8.73 18.59
CA LEU A 85 24.30 -8.40 17.81
C LEU A 85 24.53 -6.88 17.77
N PRO A 86 25.79 -6.43 17.69
CA PRO A 86 26.06 -5.02 17.50
C PRO A 86 25.52 -4.54 16.14
N LYS A 87 25.19 -3.25 16.04
CA LYS A 87 24.81 -2.64 14.77
C LYS A 87 26.02 -2.63 13.82
N LEU A 88 26.03 -3.60 12.90
CA LEU A 88 27.06 -3.74 11.88
C LEU A 88 26.60 -3.10 10.57
N GLY A 89 27.57 -2.57 9.81
CA GLY A 89 27.33 -2.26 8.40
C GLY A 89 27.12 -3.55 7.60
N LEU A 90 26.24 -3.57 6.62
CA LEU A 90 25.98 -4.78 5.81
C LEU A 90 27.24 -5.42 5.19
N PRO A 91 28.28 -4.64 4.77
CA PRO A 91 29.55 -5.23 4.29
C PRO A 91 30.33 -6.01 5.35
N ASP A 92 30.15 -5.70 6.64
CA ASP A 92 30.90 -6.30 7.74
C ASP A 92 30.21 -7.53 8.33
N VAL A 93 29.01 -7.86 7.85
CA VAL A 93 28.21 -9.00 8.31
C VAL A 93 28.76 -10.28 7.70
N SER A 94 29.30 -11.18 8.55
CA SER A 94 29.73 -12.51 8.12
C SER A 94 28.54 -13.47 8.00
N ILE A 95 28.75 -14.58 7.29
CA ILE A 95 27.76 -15.68 7.20
C ILE A 95 27.40 -16.20 8.60
N ARG A 96 28.38 -16.31 9.50
CA ARG A 96 28.16 -16.76 10.89
C ARG A 96 27.22 -15.82 11.64
N VAL A 97 27.39 -14.51 11.47
CA VAL A 97 26.52 -13.50 12.09
C VAL A 97 25.10 -13.61 11.53
N TRP A 98 24.96 -13.77 10.20
CA TRP A 98 23.63 -13.89 9.61
C TRP A 98 22.91 -15.18 10.00
N ARG A 99 23.62 -16.30 10.18
CA ARG A 99 23.05 -17.53 10.75
C ARG A 99 22.46 -17.31 12.16
N GLN A 100 23.07 -16.44 12.97
CA GLN A 100 22.49 -16.10 14.29
C GLN A 100 21.20 -15.33 14.13
N VAL A 101 21.14 -14.39 13.18
CA VAL A 101 19.88 -13.68 12.83
C VAL A 101 18.82 -14.66 12.34
N GLN A 102 19.15 -15.55 11.41
CA GLN A 102 18.21 -16.58 10.96
C GLN A 102 17.77 -17.51 12.10
N GLY A 103 18.64 -17.77 13.05
CA GLY A 103 18.34 -18.63 14.20
C GLY A 103 17.28 -18.08 15.15
N ILE A 104 17.05 -16.79 15.18
CA ILE A 104 15.94 -16.18 15.97
C ILE A 104 14.66 -16.00 15.16
N VAL A 105 14.70 -16.03 13.83
CA VAL A 105 13.52 -15.90 12.97
C VAL A 105 12.83 -17.26 12.87
N LEU A 106 11.63 -17.35 13.42
CA LEU A 106 10.83 -18.58 13.42
C LEU A 106 10.02 -18.70 12.14
N GLU A 107 9.35 -17.61 11.74
CA GLU A 107 8.50 -17.54 10.56
C GLU A 107 8.55 -16.14 9.94
N THR A 108 8.38 -16.08 8.62
CA THR A 108 8.22 -14.84 7.86
C THR A 108 6.93 -14.92 7.06
N GLU A 109 6.21 -13.80 6.93
CA GLU A 109 4.97 -13.68 6.13
C GLU A 109 3.96 -14.81 6.40
N ALA A 110 3.89 -15.27 7.66
CA ALA A 110 3.08 -16.42 8.02
C ALA A 110 1.60 -16.08 8.10
N THR A 111 0.78 -16.94 7.51
CA THR A 111 -0.67 -16.84 7.62
C THR A 111 -1.15 -17.38 8.97
N LEU A 112 -1.90 -16.56 9.68
CA LEU A 112 -2.58 -16.90 10.93
C LEU A 112 -4.08 -17.01 10.69
N GLU A 113 -4.71 -18.03 11.25
CA GLU A 113 -6.14 -18.24 11.18
C GLU A 113 -6.70 -18.41 12.59
N SER A 114 -7.88 -17.84 12.87
CA SER A 114 -8.57 -18.04 14.14
C SER A 114 -9.16 -19.45 14.26
N ASP A 115 -9.35 -19.93 15.48
CA ASP A 115 -9.96 -21.24 15.77
C ASP A 115 -11.32 -21.44 15.10
N CYS A 116 -12.07 -20.36 14.89
CA CYS A 116 -13.37 -20.42 14.21
C CYS A 116 -13.29 -20.33 12.67
N GLY A 117 -12.10 -20.18 12.08
CA GLY A 117 -11.88 -20.07 10.64
C GLY A 117 -12.42 -18.80 9.98
N ARG A 118 -12.93 -17.82 10.78
CA ARG A 118 -13.57 -16.61 10.26
C ARG A 118 -12.61 -15.44 10.11
N LEU A 119 -11.52 -15.45 10.88
CA LEU A 119 -10.53 -14.38 10.90
C LEU A 119 -9.20 -14.93 10.40
N MET A 120 -8.55 -14.16 9.54
CA MET A 120 -7.25 -14.49 8.99
C MET A 120 -6.37 -13.24 9.00
N GLY A 121 -5.09 -13.44 9.29
CA GLY A 121 -4.08 -12.40 9.22
C GLY A 121 -2.78 -12.94 8.64
N ARG A 122 -1.90 -12.06 8.17
CA ARG A 122 -0.55 -12.38 7.74
C ARG A 122 0.41 -11.52 8.53
N LEU A 123 1.23 -12.15 9.35
CA LEU A 123 2.27 -11.47 10.11
C LEU A 123 3.55 -11.34 9.28
N ASP A 124 4.31 -10.27 9.48
CA ASP A 124 5.57 -10.07 8.76
C ASP A 124 6.66 -10.99 9.30
N LEU A 125 6.86 -10.99 10.63
CA LEU A 125 7.92 -11.74 11.30
C LEU A 125 7.43 -12.32 12.63
N LEU A 126 7.75 -13.61 12.87
CA LEU A 126 7.70 -14.24 14.18
C LEU A 126 9.14 -14.53 14.61
N ILE A 127 9.55 -13.97 15.73
CA ILE A 127 10.92 -14.15 16.21
C ILE A 127 10.96 -14.57 17.68
N LEU A 128 12.07 -15.19 18.09
CA LEU A 128 12.37 -15.45 19.50
C LEU A 128 12.61 -14.14 20.25
N ASP A 129 12.05 -14.04 21.45
CA ASP A 129 12.28 -12.91 22.34
C ASP A 129 13.59 -13.11 23.12
N PRO A 130 14.64 -12.33 22.85
CA PRO A 130 15.94 -12.51 23.48
C PRO A 130 15.98 -12.17 24.96
N ASP A 131 15.00 -11.36 25.44
CA ASP A 131 14.96 -10.85 26.80
C ASP A 131 14.31 -11.84 27.78
N ARG A 132 13.87 -13.02 27.30
CA ARG A 132 13.15 -14.02 28.10
C ARG A 132 13.86 -15.37 28.08
N GLU A 133 14.88 -15.51 28.92
CA GLU A 133 15.69 -16.72 29.01
C GLU A 133 14.97 -17.94 29.63
N GLU A 134 13.98 -17.73 30.51
CA GLU A 134 13.36 -18.84 31.26
C GLU A 134 12.15 -19.50 30.57
N GLU A 135 11.44 -18.75 29.72
CA GLU A 135 10.38 -19.29 28.84
C GLU A 135 10.60 -18.66 27.47
N ALA A 136 10.92 -19.45 26.47
CA ALA A 136 11.10 -18.95 25.10
C ALA A 136 9.90 -18.09 24.67
N GLY A 137 10.02 -16.78 24.84
CA GLY A 137 9.03 -15.80 24.44
C GLY A 137 9.05 -15.61 22.93
N TRP A 138 7.95 -15.15 22.39
CA TRP A 138 7.84 -14.82 20.98
C TRP A 138 7.46 -13.36 20.77
N ILE A 139 8.01 -12.77 19.74
CA ILE A 139 7.64 -11.45 19.26
C ILE A 139 6.95 -11.61 17.92
N VAL A 140 5.72 -11.14 17.83
CA VAL A 140 5.02 -10.89 16.58
C VAL A 140 5.39 -9.49 16.15
N ALA A 141 6.28 -9.36 15.17
CA ALA A 141 6.76 -8.08 14.68
C ALA A 141 6.11 -7.74 13.33
N ASP A 142 5.69 -6.48 13.20
CA ASP A 142 5.12 -5.92 11.99
C ASP A 142 5.98 -4.73 11.55
N LEU A 143 6.57 -4.85 10.36
CA LEU A 143 7.52 -3.90 9.82
C LEU A 143 6.79 -2.72 9.18
N LYS A 144 7.06 -1.52 9.66
CA LYS A 144 6.47 -0.28 9.17
C LYS A 144 7.50 0.59 8.47
N THR A 145 7.29 0.78 7.17
CA THR A 145 8.15 1.62 6.31
C THR A 145 7.58 3.03 6.12
N GLY A 146 6.39 3.27 6.66
CA GLY A 146 5.70 4.55 6.62
C GLY A 146 6.22 5.56 7.64
N ARG A 147 5.47 6.66 7.80
CA ARG A 147 5.81 7.70 8.79
C ARG A 147 5.63 7.15 10.20
N PRO A 148 6.63 7.25 11.07
CA PRO A 148 6.51 6.80 12.45
C PRO A 148 5.54 7.67 13.24
N PRO A 149 4.88 7.11 14.26
CA PRO A 149 4.04 7.87 15.16
C PRO A 149 4.88 8.88 15.96
N ARG A 150 4.24 9.94 16.47
CA ARG A 150 4.93 10.97 17.25
C ARG A 150 5.22 10.53 18.69
N SER A 151 4.34 9.74 19.27
CA SER A 151 4.45 9.26 20.66
C SER A 151 3.96 7.82 20.81
N GLU A 152 2.76 7.51 20.34
CA GLU A 152 2.12 6.21 20.52
C GLU A 152 1.68 5.65 19.17
N LEU A 153 1.55 4.33 19.07
CA LEU A 153 1.00 3.66 17.90
C LEU A 153 -0.37 4.23 17.50
N ASP A 154 -0.56 4.45 16.23
CA ASP A 154 -1.90 4.69 15.69
C ASP A 154 -2.85 3.55 16.09
N ALA A 155 -4.10 3.89 16.42
CA ALA A 155 -5.09 2.93 16.91
C ALA A 155 -5.30 1.77 15.92
N LYS A 156 -5.22 2.03 14.60
CA LYS A 156 -5.34 1.00 13.56
C LYS A 156 -4.16 0.03 13.60
N VAL A 157 -2.93 0.55 13.69
CA VAL A 157 -1.72 -0.28 13.77
C VAL A 157 -1.69 -1.07 15.06
N ARG A 158 -2.04 -0.46 16.21
CA ARG A 158 -2.13 -1.15 17.48
C ARG A 158 -3.13 -2.33 17.42
N ARG A 159 -4.31 -2.12 16.82
CA ARG A 159 -5.30 -3.19 16.63
C ARG A 159 -4.76 -4.30 15.74
N GLN A 160 -4.11 -3.98 14.65
CA GLN A 160 -3.48 -4.97 13.78
C GLN A 160 -2.49 -5.86 14.54
N LEU A 161 -1.61 -5.25 15.33
CA LEU A 161 -0.61 -5.95 16.11
C LEU A 161 -1.24 -6.84 17.19
N LEU A 162 -2.23 -6.31 17.93
CA LEU A 162 -2.99 -7.10 18.93
C LEU A 162 -3.73 -8.26 18.27
N PHE A 163 -4.27 -8.06 17.08
CA PHE A 163 -4.93 -9.10 16.30
C PHE A 163 -3.98 -10.25 15.96
N TYR A 164 -2.80 -9.95 15.42
CA TYR A 164 -1.81 -10.98 15.11
C TYR A 164 -1.31 -11.70 16.36
N ARG A 165 -1.05 -10.97 17.46
CA ARG A 165 -0.71 -11.56 18.75
C ARG A 165 -1.77 -12.56 19.22
N ASP A 166 -3.03 -12.18 19.13
CA ASP A 166 -4.13 -12.97 19.63
C ASP A 166 -4.38 -14.22 18.77
N LEU A 167 -4.27 -14.11 17.45
CA LEU A 167 -4.30 -15.27 16.57
C LEU A 167 -3.11 -16.20 16.82
N MET A 168 -1.92 -15.64 17.09
CA MET A 168 -0.75 -16.45 17.41
C MET A 168 -0.92 -17.20 18.74
N LYS A 169 -1.57 -16.57 19.74
CA LYS A 169 -1.94 -17.23 21.00
C LYS A 169 -2.94 -18.38 20.82
N GLN A 170 -3.87 -18.26 19.87
CA GLN A 170 -4.79 -19.36 19.54
C GLN A 170 -4.02 -20.50 18.84
N ARG A 171 -3.16 -20.17 17.89
CA ARG A 171 -2.36 -21.16 17.16
C ARG A 171 -1.40 -21.95 18.05
N SER A 172 -0.87 -21.30 19.08
CA SER A 172 0.17 -21.86 19.97
C SER A 172 -0.13 -21.50 21.45
N PRO A 173 -1.17 -22.12 22.03
CA PRO A 173 -1.63 -21.80 23.39
C PRO A 173 -0.64 -22.19 24.50
N GLU A 174 0.33 -23.07 24.20
CA GLU A 174 1.41 -23.45 25.10
C GLU A 174 2.41 -22.31 25.34
N HIS A 175 2.56 -21.38 24.37
CA HIS A 175 3.44 -20.22 24.50
C HIS A 175 2.73 -19.08 25.24
N LYS A 176 3.00 -18.94 26.53
CA LYS A 176 2.37 -17.94 27.38
C LYS A 176 2.86 -16.51 27.14
N SER A 177 4.10 -16.38 26.63
CA SER A 177 4.74 -15.10 26.41
C SER A 177 4.82 -14.75 24.92
N ILE A 178 3.78 -14.08 24.43
CA ILE A 178 3.75 -13.53 23.07
C ILE A 178 3.49 -12.03 23.17
N VAL A 179 4.44 -11.24 22.69
CA VAL A 179 4.32 -9.78 22.59
C VAL A 179 4.13 -9.36 21.13
N ALA A 180 3.63 -8.15 20.91
CA ALA A 180 3.45 -7.60 19.57
C ALA A 180 4.17 -6.26 19.45
N GLU A 181 4.93 -6.09 18.39
CA GLU A 181 5.77 -4.92 18.16
C GLU A 181 5.59 -4.35 16.75
N GLY A 182 5.48 -3.03 16.63
CA GLY A 182 5.57 -2.31 15.37
C GLY A 182 6.98 -1.76 15.18
N TRP A 183 7.67 -2.20 14.14
CA TRP A 183 9.05 -1.83 13.83
C TRP A 183 9.10 -0.76 12.74
N TYR A 184 9.39 0.48 13.11
CA TYR A 184 9.44 1.59 12.17
C TYR A 184 10.87 1.80 11.64
N SER A 185 11.14 1.27 10.45
CA SER A 185 12.48 1.30 9.84
C SER A 185 13.01 2.69 9.53
N SER A 186 12.14 3.69 9.34
CA SER A 186 12.54 5.06 9.01
C SER A 186 13.14 5.86 10.17
N ASN A 187 12.84 5.49 11.43
CA ASN A 187 13.38 6.11 12.64
C ASN A 187 14.03 5.09 13.58
N GLU A 188 14.13 3.84 13.15
CA GLU A 188 14.74 2.74 13.89
C GLU A 188 14.16 2.60 15.32
N THR A 189 12.83 2.70 15.44
CA THR A 189 12.15 2.65 16.74
C THR A 189 11.14 1.52 16.77
N VAL A 190 11.17 0.78 17.87
CA VAL A 190 10.21 -0.29 18.21
C VAL A 190 9.11 0.29 19.09
N TYR A 191 7.87 -0.02 18.75
CA TYR A 191 6.68 0.33 19.54
C TYR A 191 5.94 -0.92 19.94
N ALA A 192 5.87 -1.19 21.24
CA ALA A 192 5.08 -2.30 21.76
C ALA A 192 3.58 -2.02 21.67
N ALA A 193 2.80 -3.05 21.35
CA ALA A 193 1.35 -2.99 21.35
C ALA A 193 0.81 -3.77 22.55
N ASP A 194 0.41 -3.04 23.58
CA ASP A 194 -0.21 -3.60 24.77
C ASP A 194 -1.72 -3.38 24.80
N GLY A 195 -2.43 -4.34 25.37
CA GLY A 195 -3.88 -4.24 25.55
C GLY A 195 -4.56 -5.60 25.70
N PRO A 196 -5.88 -5.56 25.98
CA PRO A 196 -6.70 -6.76 26.03
C PRO A 196 -6.74 -7.47 24.67
N SER A 197 -7.28 -8.70 24.66
CA SER A 197 -7.59 -9.41 23.43
C SER A 197 -8.65 -8.64 22.62
N ILE A 198 -8.49 -8.65 21.30
CA ILE A 198 -9.44 -8.01 20.37
C ILE A 198 -10.15 -9.02 19.47
N VAL A 199 -9.97 -10.33 19.70
CA VAL A 199 -10.58 -11.38 18.86
C VAL A 199 -12.11 -11.28 18.84
N GLU A 200 -12.71 -11.06 20.00
CA GLU A 200 -14.17 -10.94 20.11
C GLU A 200 -14.70 -9.72 19.35
N GLU A 201 -14.02 -8.57 19.47
CA GLU A 201 -14.34 -7.37 18.68
C GLU A 201 -14.22 -7.64 17.17
N ALA A 202 -13.17 -8.36 16.76
CA ALA A 202 -12.95 -8.71 15.36
C ALA A 202 -14.03 -9.68 14.83
N ILE A 203 -14.48 -10.66 15.65
CA ILE A 203 -15.57 -11.55 15.30
C ILE A 203 -16.88 -10.77 15.14
N GLN A 204 -17.20 -9.88 16.07
CA GLN A 204 -18.40 -9.02 15.99
C GLN A 204 -18.37 -8.15 14.74
N ALA A 205 -17.21 -7.57 14.41
CA ALA A 205 -17.04 -6.80 13.17
C ALA A 205 -17.27 -7.68 11.92
N TRP A 206 -16.75 -8.91 11.93
CA TRP A 206 -16.98 -9.86 10.84
C TRP A 206 -18.46 -10.24 10.72
N GLU A 207 -19.15 -10.50 11.83
CA GLU A 207 -20.59 -10.82 11.87
C GLU A 207 -21.49 -9.68 11.41
N SER A 208 -21.02 -8.44 11.58
CA SER A 208 -21.74 -7.24 11.14
C SER A 208 -21.51 -6.90 9.66
N MET A 209 -20.61 -7.61 8.96
CA MET A 209 -20.41 -7.39 7.53
C MET A 209 -21.60 -7.89 6.72
N GLU A 210 -22.14 -7.02 5.87
CA GLU A 210 -23.14 -7.43 4.91
C GLU A 210 -22.52 -8.33 3.84
N ILE A 211 -23.16 -9.47 3.61
CA ILE A 211 -22.81 -10.36 2.50
C ILE A 211 -23.44 -9.79 1.24
N THR A 212 -22.63 -9.34 0.30
CA THR A 212 -23.09 -8.90 -1.01
C THR A 212 -23.14 -10.11 -1.96
N GLU A 213 -24.29 -10.32 -2.60
CA GLU A 213 -24.49 -11.43 -3.55
C GLU A 213 -23.72 -11.24 -4.85
N THR A 214 -23.35 -10.00 -5.16
CA THR A 214 -22.61 -9.65 -6.38
C THR A 214 -21.22 -9.11 -6.05
N PRO A 215 -20.15 -9.65 -6.65
CA PRO A 215 -18.78 -9.23 -6.37
C PRO A 215 -18.46 -7.79 -6.79
N PHE A 216 -19.37 -7.12 -7.51
CA PHE A 216 -19.21 -5.75 -7.99
C PHE A 216 -19.89 -4.70 -7.11
N GLN A 217 -20.56 -5.11 -6.03
CA GLN A 217 -21.11 -4.14 -5.08
C GLN A 217 -19.97 -3.55 -4.25
N ALA A 218 -19.70 -2.28 -4.45
CA ALA A 218 -18.80 -1.51 -3.62
C ALA A 218 -19.61 -0.66 -2.65
N THR A 219 -19.10 -0.43 -1.44
CA THR A 219 -19.62 0.51 -0.47
C THR A 219 -18.76 1.78 -0.49
N PRO A 220 -19.09 2.79 -1.30
CA PRO A 220 -18.28 3.98 -1.43
C PRO A 220 -18.23 4.78 -0.13
N SER A 221 -17.03 5.27 0.21
CA SER A 221 -16.83 6.20 1.30
C SER A 221 -15.68 7.14 0.98
N GLU A 222 -15.66 8.33 1.56
CA GLU A 222 -14.58 9.30 1.38
C GLU A 222 -13.20 8.68 1.76
N ALA A 223 -13.16 7.93 2.85
CA ALA A 223 -11.93 7.33 3.34
C ALA A 223 -11.42 6.20 2.42
N ALA A 224 -12.30 5.30 1.98
CA ALA A 224 -11.90 4.15 1.16
C ALA A 224 -11.61 4.56 -0.29
N CYS A 225 -12.48 5.42 -0.87
CA CYS A 225 -12.37 5.80 -2.28
C CYS A 225 -11.24 6.80 -2.58
N SER A 226 -10.76 7.54 -1.58
CA SER A 226 -9.65 8.50 -1.78
C SER A 226 -8.37 7.85 -2.31
N PHE A 227 -8.13 6.57 -1.98
CA PHE A 227 -6.93 5.82 -2.37
C PHE A 227 -7.24 4.64 -3.29
N CYS A 228 -8.47 4.53 -3.80
CA CYS A 228 -8.87 3.43 -4.66
C CYS A 228 -8.37 3.64 -6.09
N ASP A 229 -7.57 2.73 -6.59
CA ASP A 229 -7.02 2.77 -7.95
C ASP A 229 -8.10 2.64 -9.03
N TRP A 230 -9.23 2.00 -8.68
CA TRP A 230 -10.35 1.77 -9.59
C TRP A 230 -11.45 2.83 -9.50
N LYS A 231 -11.28 3.83 -8.66
CA LYS A 231 -12.31 4.87 -8.41
C LYS A 231 -12.84 5.50 -9.70
N ALA A 232 -11.97 5.80 -10.66
CA ALA A 232 -12.33 6.43 -11.93
C ALA A 232 -13.42 5.65 -12.71
N TRP A 233 -13.40 4.32 -12.57
CA TRP A 233 -14.31 3.41 -13.28
C TRP A 233 -15.36 2.77 -12.39
N CYS A 234 -15.41 3.10 -11.10
CA CYS A 234 -16.36 2.51 -10.15
C CYS A 234 -17.77 3.09 -10.32
N PRO A 235 -18.76 2.31 -10.78
CA PRO A 235 -20.13 2.82 -10.96
C PRO A 235 -20.73 3.29 -9.64
N ASN A 236 -20.51 2.55 -8.55
CA ASN A 236 -21.05 2.89 -7.23
C ASN A 236 -20.49 4.22 -6.70
N TRP A 237 -19.21 4.53 -6.99
CA TRP A 237 -18.63 5.83 -6.66
C TRP A 237 -19.38 6.97 -7.36
N TRP A 238 -19.58 6.84 -8.66
CA TRP A 238 -20.22 7.90 -9.45
C TRP A 238 -21.69 8.09 -9.09
N VAL A 239 -22.42 6.98 -8.88
CA VAL A 239 -23.83 7.04 -8.42
C VAL A 239 -23.94 7.71 -7.06
N SER A 240 -23.18 7.26 -6.06
CA SER A 240 -23.20 7.86 -4.72
C SER A 240 -22.85 9.35 -4.74
N ARG A 241 -21.94 9.75 -5.63
CA ARG A 241 -21.60 11.16 -5.83
C ARG A 241 -22.72 11.95 -6.49
N SER A 242 -23.37 11.39 -7.51
CA SER A 242 -24.51 12.04 -8.21
C SER A 242 -25.70 12.23 -7.29
N GLU A 243 -25.91 11.32 -6.34
CA GLU A 243 -26.93 11.39 -5.30
C GLU A 243 -26.57 12.32 -4.13
N GLY A 244 -25.36 12.88 -4.13
CA GLY A 244 -24.89 13.79 -3.07
C GLY A 244 -24.54 13.09 -1.75
N LEU A 245 -24.38 11.77 -1.75
CA LEU A 245 -23.96 10.98 -0.59
C LEU A 245 -22.47 11.14 -0.28
N LEU A 246 -21.69 11.60 -1.26
CA LEU A 246 -20.26 11.85 -1.16
C LEU A 246 -19.93 13.25 -1.67
N ASP A 247 -19.06 13.97 -0.94
CA ASP A 247 -18.71 15.37 -1.25
C ASP A 247 -17.91 15.56 -2.54
N GLY A 248 -17.41 14.47 -3.12
CA GLY A 248 -16.62 14.52 -4.35
C GLY A 248 -15.25 15.17 -4.22
N GLY A 249 -14.72 15.32 -2.98
CA GLY A 249 -13.31 15.62 -2.75
C GLY A 249 -12.93 17.05 -2.38
N GLY A 250 -13.85 17.89 -1.92
CA GLY A 250 -13.50 19.22 -1.36
C GLY A 250 -12.76 20.13 -2.37
N THR A 251 -11.52 20.55 -2.03
CA THR A 251 -10.69 21.41 -2.88
C THR A 251 -10.18 20.68 -4.15
N PHE A 252 -10.02 19.37 -4.06
CA PHE A 252 -9.64 18.51 -5.19
C PHE A 252 -10.83 17.64 -5.57
N ARG A 253 -11.15 17.58 -6.85
CA ARG A 253 -12.28 16.82 -7.39
C ARG A 253 -11.82 15.87 -8.48
N ASP A 254 -12.63 14.86 -8.72
CA ASP A 254 -12.50 14.00 -9.89
C ASP A 254 -13.65 14.29 -10.85
N GLU A 255 -13.37 14.37 -12.13
CA GLU A 255 -14.34 14.67 -13.17
C GLU A 255 -14.20 13.68 -14.34
N VAL A 256 -15.32 13.29 -14.95
CA VAL A 256 -15.32 12.69 -16.28
C VAL A 256 -15.77 13.76 -17.26
N THR A 257 -15.05 13.89 -18.36
CA THR A 257 -15.22 15.02 -19.29
C THR A 257 -15.02 14.61 -20.72
N LYS A 258 -15.46 15.47 -21.67
CA LYS A 258 -15.01 15.50 -23.05
C LYS A 258 -14.09 16.69 -23.25
N LEU A 259 -13.00 16.48 -23.97
CA LEU A 259 -12.15 17.59 -24.40
C LEU A 259 -12.84 18.33 -25.56
N VAL A 260 -13.10 19.63 -25.37
CA VAL A 260 -13.64 20.48 -26.44
C VAL A 260 -12.53 21.14 -27.22
N ARG A 261 -11.51 21.62 -26.53
CA ARG A 261 -10.36 22.29 -27.13
C ARG A 261 -9.18 22.31 -26.17
N ILE A 262 -7.99 22.21 -26.71
CA ILE A 262 -6.73 22.38 -25.97
C ILE A 262 -5.71 23.18 -26.81
N ASP A 263 -5.01 24.07 -26.15
CA ASP A 263 -3.75 24.62 -26.61
C ASP A 263 -2.61 23.85 -25.92
N ARG A 264 -1.94 22.99 -26.67
CA ARG A 264 -0.89 22.10 -26.14
C ARG A 264 0.39 22.82 -25.69
N ASP A 265 0.58 24.07 -26.11
CA ASP A 265 1.76 24.85 -25.74
C ASP A 265 1.54 25.54 -24.40
N SER A 266 0.40 26.23 -24.24
CA SER A 266 0.06 26.92 -22.98
C SER A 266 -0.57 26.02 -21.94
N GLY A 267 -1.12 24.85 -22.33
CA GLY A 267 -1.89 23.96 -21.46
C GLY A 267 -3.30 24.49 -21.14
N ALA A 268 -3.77 25.52 -21.84
CA ALA A 268 -5.13 26.01 -21.68
C ALA A 268 -6.10 25.07 -22.41
N ALA A 269 -7.11 24.59 -21.69
CA ALA A 269 -8.08 23.65 -22.22
C ALA A 269 -9.51 24.03 -21.85
N LEU A 270 -10.46 23.60 -22.69
CA LEU A 270 -11.89 23.68 -22.43
C LEU A 270 -12.44 22.26 -22.42
N PHE A 271 -13.09 21.90 -21.33
CA PHE A 271 -13.75 20.61 -21.14
C PHE A 271 -15.25 20.78 -21.03
N GLU A 272 -15.98 19.75 -21.41
CA GLU A 272 -17.39 19.57 -21.17
C GLU A 272 -17.58 18.44 -20.16
N ARG A 273 -18.31 18.69 -19.07
CA ARG A 273 -18.51 17.72 -18.00
C ARG A 273 -19.44 16.61 -18.45
N ALA A 274 -19.07 15.36 -18.15
CA ALA A 274 -19.83 14.18 -18.48
C ALA A 274 -19.81 13.23 -17.28
N THR A 275 -20.66 13.49 -16.28
CA THR A 275 -20.67 12.70 -15.04
C THR A 275 -21.47 11.42 -15.24
N PRO A 276 -20.94 10.24 -14.88
CA PRO A 276 -21.73 9.02 -14.83
C PRO A 276 -22.85 9.12 -13.80
N ILE A 277 -24.07 8.67 -14.16
CA ILE A 277 -25.28 8.80 -13.33
C ILE A 277 -25.91 7.48 -12.90
N ASP A 278 -25.54 6.38 -13.53
CA ASP A 278 -26.05 5.06 -13.19
C ASP A 278 -24.95 4.00 -13.22
N GLN A 279 -25.31 2.77 -12.87
CA GLN A 279 -24.38 1.64 -12.81
C GLN A 279 -24.01 1.13 -14.21
N GLU A 280 -24.80 1.39 -15.22
CA GLU A 280 -24.57 1.05 -16.61
C GLU A 280 -23.60 2.03 -17.29
N GLY A 281 -23.27 3.13 -16.62
CA GLY A 281 -22.32 4.14 -17.10
C GLY A 281 -22.98 5.18 -18.04
N ALA A 282 -24.31 5.35 -17.97
CA ALA A 282 -24.97 6.46 -18.65
C ALA A 282 -24.41 7.79 -18.13
N LEU A 283 -24.18 8.72 -19.05
CA LEU A 283 -23.60 10.02 -18.72
C LEU A 283 -24.65 11.11 -18.76
N THR A 284 -24.55 12.04 -17.81
CA THR A 284 -25.31 13.30 -17.95
C THR A 284 -24.83 14.02 -19.20
N GLY A 285 -25.71 14.20 -20.15
CA GLY A 285 -25.48 15.19 -21.18
C GLY A 285 -25.59 16.57 -20.51
N SER A 286 -24.47 17.23 -20.26
CA SER A 286 -24.51 18.57 -19.72
C SER A 286 -23.76 19.52 -20.63
N ASP A 287 -24.36 20.63 -21.01
CA ASP A 287 -23.69 21.77 -21.63
C ASP A 287 -22.77 22.50 -20.65
N ASP A 288 -22.45 21.87 -19.49
CA ASP A 288 -21.61 22.46 -18.48
C ASP A 288 -20.14 22.39 -18.90
N ARG A 289 -19.62 23.52 -19.33
CA ARG A 289 -18.25 23.68 -19.78
C ARG A 289 -17.41 24.45 -18.77
N PHE A 290 -16.19 24.02 -18.58
CA PHE A 290 -15.25 24.70 -17.71
C PHE A 290 -13.86 24.82 -18.35
N GLY A 291 -13.19 25.93 -18.04
CA GLY A 291 -11.81 26.15 -18.42
C GLY A 291 -10.86 25.43 -17.50
N ALA A 292 -9.77 24.89 -18.05
CA ALA A 292 -8.71 24.27 -17.27
C ALA A 292 -7.33 24.76 -17.70
N ILE A 293 -6.40 24.78 -16.76
CA ILE A 293 -4.98 25.03 -17.00
C ILE A 293 -4.20 23.78 -16.56
N LEU A 294 -3.63 23.10 -17.53
CA LEU A 294 -2.82 21.92 -17.35
C LEU A 294 -1.33 22.30 -17.32
N LYS A 295 -0.61 21.77 -16.33
CA LYS A 295 0.84 21.95 -16.19
C LYS A 295 1.49 20.62 -15.76
N GLY A 296 2.81 20.53 -15.92
CA GLY A 296 3.58 19.39 -15.44
C GLY A 296 3.04 18.06 -15.97
N GLN A 297 2.85 17.07 -15.10
CA GLN A 297 2.42 15.72 -15.45
C GLN A 297 1.10 15.68 -16.21
N ALA A 298 0.10 16.47 -15.84
CA ALA A 298 -1.20 16.48 -16.50
C ALA A 298 -1.09 16.95 -17.97
N LEU A 299 -0.25 17.96 -18.23
CA LEU A 299 -0.01 18.42 -19.59
C LEU A 299 0.76 17.39 -20.42
N GLU A 300 1.76 16.76 -19.82
CA GLU A 300 2.54 15.72 -20.53
C GLU A 300 1.70 14.47 -20.83
N GLN A 301 0.78 14.09 -19.96
CA GLN A 301 -0.13 12.98 -20.24
C GLN A 301 -1.02 13.26 -21.45
N ILE A 302 -1.69 14.42 -21.47
CA ILE A 302 -2.61 14.74 -22.56
C ILE A 302 -1.88 14.96 -23.92
N LYS A 303 -0.61 15.34 -23.89
CA LYS A 303 0.23 15.43 -25.10
C LYS A 303 0.55 14.06 -25.71
N GLN A 304 0.53 13.01 -24.92
CA GLN A 304 0.86 11.65 -25.36
C GLN A 304 -0.35 10.92 -25.96
N PHE A 305 -1.56 11.44 -25.77
CA PHE A 305 -2.76 10.81 -26.28
C PHE A 305 -2.89 10.96 -27.80
N GLU A 306 -3.33 9.89 -28.41
CA GLU A 306 -3.72 9.89 -29.82
C GLU A 306 -5.04 10.63 -30.03
N GLN A 307 -5.39 10.89 -31.30
CA GLN A 307 -6.56 11.71 -31.62
C GLN A 307 -7.88 11.04 -31.19
N ASP A 308 -8.00 9.74 -31.35
CA ASP A 308 -9.16 8.94 -30.95
C ASP A 308 -9.37 8.92 -29.41
N GLU A 309 -8.28 8.89 -28.64
CA GLU A 309 -8.33 9.00 -27.17
C GLU A 309 -8.82 10.38 -26.72
N LEU A 310 -8.43 11.43 -27.44
CA LEU A 310 -8.86 12.81 -27.15
C LEU A 310 -10.31 13.08 -27.58
N GLU A 311 -10.83 12.36 -28.55
CA GLU A 311 -12.22 12.43 -28.99
C GLU A 311 -13.18 11.66 -28.05
N GLY A 312 -12.63 10.75 -27.24
CA GLY A 312 -13.33 9.99 -26.24
C GLY A 312 -13.60 10.76 -24.95
N PHE A 313 -14.01 10.02 -23.93
CA PHE A 313 -14.10 10.59 -22.57
C PHE A 313 -12.75 10.53 -21.88
N LEU A 314 -12.50 11.54 -21.04
CA LEU A 314 -11.31 11.63 -20.20
C LEU A 314 -11.71 11.69 -18.72
N PHE A 315 -11.03 10.90 -17.91
CA PHE A 315 -11.04 11.09 -16.46
C PHE A 315 -9.97 12.11 -16.08
N LEU A 316 -10.38 13.12 -15.33
CA LEU A 316 -9.50 14.12 -14.74
C LEU A 316 -9.48 13.89 -13.23
N GLY A 317 -8.37 13.35 -12.73
CA GLY A 317 -8.20 13.03 -11.32
C GLY A 317 -7.51 14.16 -10.55
N SER A 318 -8.01 14.41 -9.33
CA SER A 318 -7.45 15.39 -8.39
C SER A 318 -7.34 16.79 -8.99
N VAL A 319 -8.37 17.26 -9.70
CA VAL A 319 -8.42 18.63 -10.24
C VAL A 319 -8.65 19.64 -9.12
N ARG A 320 -7.90 20.71 -9.09
CA ARG A 320 -8.06 21.80 -8.12
C ARG A 320 -8.95 22.88 -8.67
N VAL A 321 -10.10 23.10 -8.02
CA VAL A 321 -11.04 24.17 -8.39
C VAL A 321 -10.60 25.48 -7.77
N GLN A 322 -10.41 26.50 -8.59
CA GLN A 322 -10.07 27.84 -8.16
C GLN A 322 -10.93 28.89 -8.92
N GLY A 323 -12.02 29.33 -8.30
CA GLY A 323 -13.02 30.12 -8.98
C GLY A 323 -13.73 29.33 -10.09
N SER A 324 -13.75 29.90 -11.31
CA SER A 324 -14.34 29.26 -12.50
C SER A 324 -13.32 28.45 -13.33
N ILE A 325 -12.06 28.38 -12.89
CA ILE A 325 -10.98 27.71 -13.61
C ILE A 325 -10.50 26.53 -12.78
N VAL A 326 -10.22 25.43 -13.47
CA VAL A 326 -9.64 24.23 -12.91
C VAL A 326 -8.14 24.23 -13.15
N HIS A 327 -7.37 23.88 -12.14
CA HIS A 327 -5.92 23.75 -12.24
C HIS A 327 -5.51 22.28 -12.08
N MET A 328 -4.66 21.83 -12.95
CA MET A 328 -4.09 20.49 -12.97
C MET A 328 -2.57 20.59 -13.07
N GLY A 329 -1.87 19.74 -12.31
CA GLY A 329 -0.41 19.76 -12.21
C GLY A 329 0.19 18.38 -12.03
N ASP A 330 1.33 18.31 -11.36
CA ASP A 330 2.04 17.05 -11.08
C ASP A 330 1.26 16.11 -10.13
N TRP A 331 0.30 16.65 -9.41
CA TRP A 331 -0.59 15.90 -8.52
C TRP A 331 -1.84 15.36 -9.21
N SER A 332 -2.12 15.80 -10.45
CA SER A 332 -3.35 15.47 -11.18
C SER A 332 -3.08 14.37 -12.20
N GLU A 333 -4.15 13.70 -12.58
CA GLU A 333 -4.15 12.62 -13.57
C GLU A 333 -5.07 12.97 -14.74
N VAL A 334 -4.67 12.61 -15.95
CA VAL A 334 -5.54 12.63 -17.13
C VAL A 334 -5.46 11.25 -17.76
N LEU A 335 -6.60 10.56 -17.85
CA LEU A 335 -6.66 9.19 -18.37
C LEU A 335 -7.79 9.08 -19.38
N PRO A 336 -7.64 8.31 -20.47
CA PRO A 336 -8.76 7.87 -21.28
C PRO A 336 -9.77 7.15 -20.40
N TRP A 337 -11.05 7.40 -20.59
CA TRP A 337 -12.09 6.83 -19.77
C TRP A 337 -13.20 6.19 -20.61
N SER A 338 -13.68 5.05 -20.13
CA SER A 338 -14.86 4.38 -20.67
C SER A 338 -15.57 3.66 -19.52
N PRO A 339 -16.89 3.49 -19.55
CA PRO A 339 -17.59 2.64 -18.57
C PRO A 339 -17.02 1.22 -18.62
N ILE A 340 -16.62 0.67 -17.45
CA ILE A 340 -16.12 -0.71 -17.38
C ILE A 340 -17.24 -1.73 -17.60
N LEU A 341 -18.45 -1.42 -17.16
CA LEU A 341 -19.55 -2.35 -17.19
C LEU A 341 -20.47 -2.08 -18.38
N LYS A 342 -20.14 -2.66 -19.51
CA LYS A 342 -21.22 -3.24 -20.32
C LYS A 342 -21.49 -4.58 -19.69
N SER A 343 -22.72 -4.81 -19.23
CA SER A 343 -23.19 -6.10 -18.76
C SER A 343 -22.65 -7.20 -19.69
N ALA A 344 -22.09 -8.26 -19.10
CA ALA A 344 -21.85 -9.50 -19.81
C ALA A 344 -23.21 -10.16 -20.13
N SER A 345 -23.96 -9.50 -21.00
CA SER A 345 -25.19 -10.00 -21.61
C SER A 345 -25.18 -9.56 -23.06
N ASP A 346 -24.34 -10.25 -23.84
CA ASP A 346 -24.56 -10.59 -25.23
C ASP A 346 -23.74 -11.87 -25.55
#